data_e10dc6e3fc36c57f1a791941aa1890de
#
_entry.id   e10dc6e3fc36c57f1a791941aa1890de
#
_cell.length_a   1.000
_cell.length_b   1.000
_cell.length_c   1.000
_cell.angle_alpha   90.00
_cell.angle_beta   90.00
_cell.angle_gamma   90.00
#
_symmetry.space_group_name_H-M   'P 1'
#
loop_
_entity.id
_entity.type
_entity.pdbx_description
1 polymer ?
#
loop_
_entity_poly.entity_id
_entity_poly.type
_entity_poly.pdbx_seq_one_letter_code
_entity_poly.pdbx_strand_id
1 'polypeptide(L)'
;AKYWPDEADDADWFAKRRSRRAVIGHDTWIGHGAQVKPDVSVGDGAVVASGAIVTKDVPAYAIVAGVPARVVRMRQPADVAARLVRLAWWDWDHDTLRERLPDFRALPADQFLDRYEGAR
;
A
#
# COMPACT_ATOMS: atom_id res chain seq x y z
N ALA A 1 30.91 2.78 -10.41
CA ALA A 1 31.63 2.57 -11.69
C ALA A 1 32.24 3.88 -12.17
N LYS A 2 33.40 3.78 -12.78
CA LYS A 2 34.11 4.92 -13.38
C LYS A 2 34.19 4.73 -14.89
N TYR A 3 33.91 5.80 -15.63
CA TYR A 3 34.06 5.82 -17.07
C TYR A 3 35.36 6.47 -17.50
N TRP A 4 35.94 7.34 -16.67
CA TRP A 4 37.19 8.04 -16.94
C TRP A 4 38.17 7.86 -15.77
N PRO A 5 39.49 7.84 -16.04
CA PRO A 5 40.48 7.59 -14.97
C PRO A 5 40.51 8.64 -13.86
N ASP A 6 40.12 9.86 -14.17
CA ASP A 6 40.07 10.99 -13.20
C ASP A 6 38.72 11.19 -12.52
N GLU A 7 37.77 10.31 -12.85
CA GLU A 7 36.46 10.37 -12.24
C GLU A 7 36.50 9.92 -10.77
N ALA A 8 35.75 10.62 -9.92
CA ALA A 8 35.60 10.23 -8.52
C ALA A 8 34.87 8.88 -8.41
N ASP A 9 35.18 8.10 -7.39
CA ASP A 9 34.49 6.85 -7.11
C ASP A 9 33.07 7.13 -6.61
N ASP A 10 32.09 6.56 -7.29
CA ASP A 10 30.67 6.75 -7.01
C ASP A 10 30.02 5.54 -6.30
N ALA A 11 30.82 4.60 -5.79
CA ALA A 11 30.32 3.38 -5.15
C ALA A 11 29.35 3.67 -4.00
N ASP A 12 29.66 4.66 -3.15
CA ASP A 12 28.80 5.04 -2.04
C ASP A 12 27.47 5.61 -2.51
N TRP A 13 27.48 6.41 -3.55
CA TRP A 13 26.27 6.96 -4.15
C TRP A 13 25.35 5.86 -4.70
N PHE A 14 25.89 4.90 -5.44
CA PHE A 14 25.13 3.76 -5.93
C PHE A 14 24.65 2.85 -4.81
N ALA A 15 25.45 2.67 -3.74
CA ALA A 15 25.04 1.92 -2.56
C ALA A 15 23.82 2.55 -1.89
N LYS A 16 23.80 3.87 -1.73
CA LYS A 16 22.63 4.59 -1.20
C LYS A 16 21.40 4.40 -2.08
N ARG A 17 21.53 4.50 -3.39
CA ARG A 17 20.43 4.25 -4.32
C ARG A 17 19.88 2.84 -4.20
N ARG A 18 20.75 1.84 -4.12
CA ARG A 18 20.34 0.44 -3.98
C ARG A 18 19.65 0.16 -2.65
N SER A 19 19.93 0.94 -1.62
CA SER A 19 19.30 0.78 -0.31
C SER A 19 17.90 1.39 -0.22
N ARG A 20 17.52 2.23 -1.16
CA ARG A 20 16.20 2.88 -1.18
C ARG A 20 15.10 1.85 -1.48
N ARG A 21 13.99 1.95 -0.78
CA ARG A 21 12.89 1.01 -0.88
C ARG A 21 11.57 1.73 -1.04
N ALA A 22 10.70 1.16 -1.86
CA ALA A 22 9.28 1.43 -1.78
C ALA A 22 8.67 0.50 -0.73
N VAL A 23 7.76 1.01 0.07
CA VAL A 23 7.06 0.22 1.09
C VAL A 23 5.60 0.08 0.67
N ILE A 24 5.16 -1.14 0.50
CA ILE A 24 3.78 -1.45 0.10
C ILE A 24 3.06 -2.06 1.30
N GLY A 25 1.97 -1.45 1.72
CA GLY A 25 1.15 -1.93 2.82
C GLY A 25 0.34 -3.17 2.50
N HIS A 26 -0.52 -3.55 3.43
CA HIS A 26 -1.39 -4.72 3.32
C HIS A 26 -2.67 -4.39 2.55
N ASP A 27 -3.31 -5.40 1.97
CA ASP A 27 -4.58 -5.27 1.25
C ASP A 27 -4.52 -4.21 0.13
N THR A 28 -3.38 -4.14 -0.55
CA THR A 28 -3.19 -3.21 -1.67
C THR A 28 -3.44 -3.90 -2.99
N TRP A 29 -3.89 -3.11 -3.95
CA TRP A 29 -4.00 -3.53 -5.34
C TRP A 29 -3.12 -2.64 -6.21
N ILE A 30 -2.10 -3.23 -6.82
CA ILE A 30 -1.20 -2.53 -7.74
C ILE A 30 -1.56 -2.98 -9.16
N GLY A 31 -2.09 -2.06 -9.95
CA GLY A 31 -2.56 -2.33 -11.29
C GLY A 31 -1.44 -2.60 -12.28
N HIS A 32 -1.79 -3.16 -13.43
CA HIS A 32 -0.86 -3.53 -14.48
C HIS A 32 -0.02 -2.33 -14.95
N GLY A 33 1.29 -2.51 -15.00
CA GLY A 33 2.21 -1.47 -15.47
C GLY A 33 2.37 -0.28 -14.53
N ALA A 34 1.80 -0.32 -13.34
CA ALA A 34 2.01 0.74 -12.35
C ALA A 34 3.46 0.72 -11.87
N GLN A 35 3.97 1.91 -11.56
CA GLN A 35 5.30 2.09 -11.03
C GLN A 35 5.24 2.86 -9.72
N VAL A 36 6.01 2.42 -8.73
CA VAL A 36 6.12 3.08 -7.43
C VAL A 36 7.57 3.51 -7.24
N LYS A 37 7.76 4.80 -7.06
CA LYS A 37 9.09 5.38 -6.91
C LYS A 37 9.74 4.91 -5.60
N PRO A 38 11.07 4.70 -5.56
CA PRO A 38 11.79 4.46 -4.30
C PRO A 38 11.51 5.55 -3.26
N ASP A 39 11.53 5.17 -1.99
CA ASP A 39 11.24 6.00 -0.81
C ASP A 39 9.76 6.42 -0.68
N VAL A 40 8.88 5.89 -1.51
CA VAL A 40 7.44 6.12 -1.41
C VAL A 40 6.79 4.98 -0.63
N SER A 41 5.84 5.33 0.23
CA SER A 41 5.02 4.36 0.96
C SER A 41 3.60 4.34 0.39
N VAL A 42 3.10 3.15 0.10
CA VAL A 42 1.71 2.92 -0.28
C VAL A 42 0.98 2.36 0.94
N GLY A 43 -0.01 3.10 1.43
CA GLY A 43 -0.73 2.75 2.65
C GLY A 43 -1.59 1.51 2.51
N ASP A 44 -1.96 0.92 3.66
CA ASP A 44 -2.82 -0.25 3.71
C ASP A 44 -4.13 0.01 2.96
N GLY A 45 -4.59 -0.98 2.23
CA GLY A 45 -5.85 -0.89 1.51
C GLY A 45 -5.85 0.00 0.28
N ALA A 46 -4.73 0.62 -0.08
CA ALA A 46 -4.64 1.50 -1.23
C ALA A 46 -4.76 0.74 -2.56
N VAL A 47 -5.29 1.42 -3.56
CA VAL A 47 -5.35 0.93 -4.94
C VAL A 47 -4.55 1.87 -5.83
N VAL A 48 -3.62 1.31 -6.57
CA VAL A 48 -2.85 2.02 -7.59
C VAL A 48 -3.36 1.55 -8.96
N ALA A 49 -3.95 2.46 -9.72
CA ALA A 49 -4.55 2.11 -11.00
C ALA A 49 -3.48 1.71 -12.03
N SER A 50 -3.91 0.95 -13.04
CA SER A 50 -3.03 0.51 -14.12
C SER A 50 -2.33 1.68 -14.78
N GLY A 51 -1.03 1.54 -15.01
CA GLY A 51 -0.20 2.55 -15.66
C GLY A 51 0.13 3.78 -14.82
N ALA A 52 -0.33 3.86 -13.58
CA ALA A 52 -0.03 5.00 -12.70
C ALA A 52 1.45 5.02 -12.32
N ILE A 53 1.99 6.23 -12.17
CA ILE A 53 3.36 6.44 -11.67
C ILE A 53 3.28 7.18 -10.35
N VAL A 54 3.52 6.45 -9.25
CA VAL A 54 3.39 6.95 -7.88
C VAL A 54 4.69 7.63 -7.47
N THR A 55 4.64 8.92 -7.24
CA THR A 55 5.79 9.75 -6.88
C THR A 55 5.73 10.31 -5.46
N LYS A 56 4.61 10.16 -4.78
CA LYS A 56 4.37 10.60 -3.39
C LYS A 56 3.66 9.51 -2.62
N ASP A 57 3.78 9.55 -1.29
CA ASP A 57 3.09 8.59 -0.42
C ASP A 57 1.59 8.54 -0.72
N VAL A 58 1.05 7.34 -0.69
CA VAL A 58 -0.37 7.08 -0.92
C VAL A 58 -1.03 6.81 0.43
N PRO A 59 -2.06 7.60 0.81
CA PRO A 59 -2.78 7.36 2.05
C PRO A 59 -3.46 6.00 2.09
N ALA A 60 -3.65 5.46 3.27
CA ALA A 60 -4.39 4.21 3.45
C ALA A 60 -5.80 4.33 2.83
N TYR A 61 -6.22 3.29 2.13
CA TYR A 61 -7.54 3.18 1.46
C TYR A 61 -7.79 4.25 0.37
N ALA A 62 -6.75 4.93 -0.09
CA ALA A 62 -6.86 5.83 -1.24
C ALA A 62 -6.77 5.06 -2.56
N ILE A 63 -7.46 5.56 -3.56
CA ILE A 63 -7.33 5.11 -4.95
C ILE A 63 -6.60 6.21 -5.71
N VAL A 64 -5.45 5.88 -6.27
CA VAL A 64 -4.63 6.81 -7.05
C VAL A 64 -4.54 6.36 -8.51
N ALA A 65 -4.45 7.32 -9.41
CA ALA A 65 -4.34 7.08 -10.85
C ALA A 65 -3.55 8.20 -11.53
N GLY A 66 -3.02 7.92 -12.69
CA GLY A 66 -2.38 8.89 -13.57
C GLY A 66 -0.87 8.99 -13.43
N VAL A 67 -0.30 9.93 -14.19
CA VAL A 67 1.13 10.22 -14.27
C VAL A 67 1.32 11.74 -14.16
N PRO A 68 1.80 12.26 -13.02
CA PRO A 68 2.00 11.59 -11.74
C PRO A 68 0.68 11.16 -11.10
N ALA A 69 0.70 10.09 -10.33
CA ALA A 69 -0.51 9.59 -9.68
C ALA A 69 -1.09 10.60 -8.68
N ARG A 70 -2.42 10.71 -8.68
CA ARG A 70 -3.19 11.57 -7.78
C ARG A 70 -4.34 10.77 -7.18
N VAL A 71 -4.75 11.13 -5.97
CA VAL A 71 -5.93 10.53 -5.33
C VAL A 71 -7.17 10.91 -6.14
N VAL A 72 -7.87 9.89 -6.67
CA VAL A 72 -9.11 10.08 -7.41
C VAL A 72 -10.35 9.87 -6.54
N ARG A 73 -10.24 9.03 -5.52
CA ARG A 73 -11.26 8.85 -4.46
C ARG A 73 -10.70 7.98 -3.34
N MET A 74 -11.45 7.86 -2.26
CA MET A 74 -11.16 6.93 -1.16
C MET A 74 -12.01 5.66 -1.32
N ARG A 75 -11.43 4.49 -1.02
CA ARG A 75 -12.19 3.22 -0.98
C ARG A 75 -13.20 3.22 0.15
N GLN A 76 -12.83 3.81 1.27
CA GLN A 76 -13.62 3.85 2.49
C GLN A 76 -13.61 5.26 3.07
N PRO A 77 -14.67 5.67 3.79
CA PRO A 77 -14.63 6.89 4.58
C PRO A 77 -13.44 6.88 5.55
N ALA A 78 -12.93 8.04 5.92
CA ALA A 78 -11.70 8.16 6.72
C ALA A 78 -11.79 7.45 8.07
N ASP A 79 -12.95 7.51 8.74
CA ASP A 79 -13.18 6.82 10.01
C ASP A 79 -13.18 5.30 9.86
N VAL A 80 -13.81 4.77 8.82
CA VAL A 80 -13.82 3.33 8.51
C VAL A 80 -12.41 2.87 8.13
N ALA A 81 -11.71 3.62 7.31
CA ALA A 81 -10.32 3.31 6.93
C ALA A 81 -9.42 3.20 8.18
N ALA A 82 -9.51 4.15 9.09
CA ALA A 82 -8.73 4.12 10.32
C ALA A 82 -9.06 2.90 11.20
N ARG A 83 -10.33 2.53 11.28
CA ARG A 83 -10.78 1.34 12.03
C ARG A 83 -10.24 0.06 11.39
N LEU A 84 -10.25 -0.06 10.07
CA LEU A 84 -9.71 -1.21 9.35
C LEU A 84 -8.20 -1.37 9.58
N VAL A 85 -7.45 -0.29 9.55
CA VAL A 85 -6.01 -0.31 9.82
C VAL A 85 -5.74 -0.79 11.25
N ARG A 86 -6.52 -0.31 12.23
CA ARG A 86 -6.38 -0.76 13.63
C ARG A 86 -6.76 -2.22 13.82
N LEU A 87 -7.80 -2.69 13.12
CA LEU A 87 -8.21 -4.10 13.19
C LEU A 87 -7.12 -5.02 12.67
N ALA A 88 -6.44 -4.62 11.61
CA ALA A 88 -5.34 -5.37 11.00
C ALA A 88 -5.71 -6.84 10.77
N TRP A 89 -6.84 -7.08 10.06
CA TRP A 89 -7.34 -8.44 9.81
C TRP A 89 -6.32 -9.32 9.09
N TRP A 90 -5.39 -8.74 8.36
CA TRP A 90 -4.31 -9.47 7.68
C TRP A 90 -3.33 -10.15 8.64
N ASP A 91 -3.35 -9.79 9.93
CA ASP A 91 -2.56 -10.45 10.97
C ASP A 91 -3.29 -11.64 11.61
N TRP A 92 -4.55 -11.89 11.24
CA TRP A 92 -5.29 -13.05 11.72
C TRP A 92 -4.70 -14.34 11.14
N ASP A 93 -4.76 -15.44 11.91
CA ASP A 93 -4.31 -16.73 11.41
C ASP A 93 -5.25 -17.27 10.31
N HIS A 94 -4.76 -18.27 9.57
CA HIS A 94 -5.50 -18.81 8.43
C HIS A 94 -6.83 -19.44 8.83
N ASP A 95 -6.91 -20.11 9.97
CA ASP A 95 -8.15 -20.73 10.43
C ASP A 95 -9.20 -19.68 10.75
N THR A 96 -8.82 -18.58 11.40
CA THR A 96 -9.70 -17.45 11.68
C THR A 96 -10.17 -16.78 10.38
N LEU A 97 -9.26 -16.54 9.43
CA LEU A 97 -9.61 -15.98 8.14
C LEU A 97 -10.60 -16.85 7.38
N ARG A 98 -10.38 -18.17 7.38
CA ARG A 98 -11.26 -19.13 6.73
C ARG A 98 -12.66 -19.12 7.36
N GLU A 99 -12.74 -19.10 8.67
CA GLU A 99 -13.99 -19.08 9.42
C GLU A 99 -14.80 -17.82 9.13
N ARG A 100 -14.12 -16.66 9.01
CA ARG A 100 -14.76 -15.36 8.81
C ARG A 100 -14.90 -14.95 7.35
N LEU A 101 -14.42 -15.78 6.42
CA LEU A 101 -14.48 -15.48 4.98
C LEU A 101 -15.90 -15.15 4.48
N PRO A 102 -16.97 -15.84 4.92
CA PRO A 102 -18.31 -15.46 4.49
C PRO A 102 -18.68 -14.02 4.83
N ASP A 103 -18.24 -13.52 5.98
CA ASP A 103 -18.52 -12.14 6.40
C ASP A 103 -17.71 -11.11 5.58
N PHE A 104 -16.49 -11.45 5.16
CA PHE A 104 -15.74 -10.63 4.20
C PHE A 104 -16.51 -10.41 2.90
N ARG A 105 -17.25 -11.41 2.47
CA ARG A 105 -18.03 -11.36 1.23
C ARG A 105 -19.39 -10.71 1.38
N ALA A 106 -20.01 -10.85 2.55
CA ALA A 106 -21.42 -10.50 2.76
C ALA A 106 -21.62 -9.15 3.44
N LEU A 107 -20.69 -8.71 4.31
CA LEU A 107 -20.88 -7.53 5.13
C LEU A 107 -20.20 -6.29 4.53
N PRO A 108 -20.87 -5.13 4.54
CA PRO A 108 -20.19 -3.86 4.36
C PRO A 108 -19.10 -3.65 5.42
N ALA A 109 -18.10 -2.83 5.10
CA ALA A 109 -16.93 -2.67 5.97
C ALA A 109 -17.28 -2.20 7.39
N ASP A 110 -18.22 -1.26 7.54
CA ASP A 110 -18.64 -0.75 8.84
C ASP A 110 -19.30 -1.85 9.69
N GLN A 111 -20.15 -2.68 9.10
CA GLN A 111 -20.79 -3.81 9.78
C GLN A 111 -19.78 -4.90 10.13
N PHE A 112 -18.83 -5.17 9.26
CA PHE A 112 -17.74 -6.09 9.53
C PHE A 112 -16.92 -5.62 10.73
N LEU A 113 -16.59 -4.34 10.79
CA LEU A 113 -15.86 -3.74 11.90
C LEU A 113 -16.64 -3.84 13.21
N ASP A 114 -17.93 -3.51 13.19
CA ASP A 114 -18.80 -3.60 14.38
C ASP A 114 -18.78 -5.02 14.97
N ARG A 115 -18.71 -6.03 14.10
CA ARG A 115 -18.70 -7.43 14.50
C ARG A 115 -17.36 -7.86 15.08
N TYR A 116 -16.24 -7.39 14.54
CA TYR A 116 -14.92 -7.96 14.82
C TYR A 116 -13.95 -7.03 15.55
N GLU A 117 -14.25 -5.76 15.76
CA GLU A 117 -13.31 -4.79 16.35
C GLU A 117 -12.82 -5.18 17.74
N GLY A 118 -13.62 -5.85 18.53
CA GLY A 118 -13.25 -6.28 19.87
C GLY A 118 -12.69 -7.70 19.93
N ALA A 119 -12.60 -8.41 18.80
CA ALA A 119 -12.34 -9.84 18.73
C ALA A 119 -10.94 -10.14 18.19
N ARG A 120 -9.94 -9.74 18.89
CA ARG A 120 -8.57 -10.10 18.54
C ARG A 120 -8.15 -11.43 19.12
#